data_3c6b5ae61eabea51061773b28ccfa5b3
#
_entry.id   3c6b5ae61eabea51061773b28ccfa5b3
#
_cell.length_a   1.000
_cell.length_b   1.000
_cell.length_c   1.000
_cell.angle_alpha   90.00
_cell.angle_beta   90.00
_cell.angle_gamma   90.00
#
_symmetry.space_group_name_H-M   'P 1'
#
loop_
_entity.id
_entity.type
_entity.pdbx_description
1 polymer ?
#
loop_
_entity_poly.entity_id
_entity_poly.type
_entity_poly.pdbx_seq_one_letter_code
_entity_poly.pdbx_strand_id
1 'polypeptide(L)'
;MVEQVCAKLKRECYRVNITRQTDEDDLLGGFRLINGQTVWQDGPVVTAMKQGGVLLLDEIDLGSANLMCLQPVLEGKGVFLKKIGQWVTPAAGFTVFATANTKGKGSDDGRFVGTGVMNEAMLDRFPVTLEQPYPTKATEKKILVKAGCDDADFATHLTAWSEIIRKSFYEGAVDEIVSTRRLVDIVNAWQIFGDKSKAIAMCLARFDDDTKEAFLSLY
;
A
#
# COMPACT_ATOMS: atom_id res chain seq x y z
N MET A 1 5.29 -3.09 5.24
CA MET A 1 5.35 -3.85 6.52
C MET A 1 5.24 -5.36 6.29
N VAL A 2 4.20 -5.87 5.65
CA VAL A 2 3.99 -7.32 5.42
C VAL A 2 5.20 -7.99 4.77
N GLU A 3 5.70 -7.49 3.63
CA GLU A 3 6.87 -8.02 2.92
C GLU A 3 8.11 -8.13 3.81
N GLN A 4 8.37 -7.12 4.67
CA GLN A 4 9.51 -7.16 5.59
C GLN A 4 9.36 -8.24 6.67
N VAL A 5 8.14 -8.46 7.16
CA VAL A 5 7.86 -9.54 8.12
C VAL A 5 8.03 -10.89 7.44
N CYS A 6 7.53 -11.04 6.22
CA CYS A 6 7.72 -12.26 5.42
C CYS A 6 9.20 -12.55 5.20
N ALA A 7 9.99 -11.54 4.82
CA ALA A 7 11.44 -11.69 4.62
C ALA A 7 12.16 -12.13 5.92
N LYS A 8 11.80 -11.55 7.07
CA LYS A 8 12.35 -11.96 8.38
C LYS A 8 11.97 -13.39 8.76
N LEU A 9 10.76 -13.81 8.43
CA LEU A 9 10.26 -15.16 8.70
C LEU A 9 10.63 -16.18 7.61
N LYS A 10 11.36 -15.73 6.57
CA LYS A 10 11.72 -16.55 5.39
C LYS A 10 10.50 -17.18 4.73
N ARG A 11 9.40 -16.42 4.63
CA ARG A 11 8.17 -16.82 3.94
C ARG A 11 8.06 -16.11 2.60
N GLU A 12 7.64 -16.83 1.58
CA GLU A 12 7.33 -16.26 0.28
C GLU A 12 6.13 -15.31 0.39
N CYS A 13 6.24 -14.13 -0.23
CA CYS A 13 5.21 -13.11 -0.26
C CYS A 13 4.87 -12.75 -1.71
N TYR A 14 3.63 -13.00 -2.09
CA TYR A 14 3.09 -12.71 -3.42
C TYR A 14 2.27 -11.45 -3.32
N ARG A 15 2.82 -10.31 -3.78
CA ARG A 15 2.13 -9.02 -3.79
C ARG A 15 1.42 -8.80 -5.10
N VAL A 16 0.18 -8.39 -5.02
CA VAL A 16 -0.66 -8.00 -6.16
C VAL A 16 -1.20 -6.60 -5.91
N ASN A 17 -0.85 -5.67 -6.78
CA ASN A 17 -1.47 -4.34 -6.75
C ASN A 17 -2.84 -4.44 -7.41
N ILE A 18 -3.87 -4.12 -6.66
CA ILE A 18 -5.25 -4.12 -7.14
C ILE A 18 -5.54 -2.81 -7.84
N THR A 19 -6.23 -2.90 -8.96
CA THR A 19 -6.72 -1.76 -9.74
C THR A 19 -8.19 -1.99 -10.11
N ARG A 20 -8.86 -0.98 -10.64
CA ARG A 20 -10.23 -1.13 -11.15
C ARG A 20 -10.36 -2.15 -12.28
N GLN A 21 -9.27 -2.40 -13.00
CA GLN A 21 -9.22 -3.29 -14.15
C GLN A 21 -8.82 -4.72 -13.77
N THR A 22 -8.31 -4.92 -12.55
CA THR A 22 -7.91 -6.26 -12.07
C THR A 22 -9.07 -7.23 -12.16
N ASP A 23 -8.84 -8.34 -12.83
CA ASP A 23 -9.84 -9.37 -13.11
C ASP A 23 -9.44 -10.76 -12.62
N GLU A 24 -10.31 -11.75 -12.90
CA GLU A 24 -10.09 -13.15 -12.51
C GLU A 24 -8.83 -13.73 -13.18
N ASP A 25 -8.53 -13.35 -14.41
CA ASP A 25 -7.35 -13.85 -15.15
C ASP A 25 -6.04 -13.28 -14.59
N ASP A 26 -6.07 -12.04 -14.11
CA ASP A 26 -4.91 -11.43 -13.43
C ASP A 26 -4.63 -12.11 -12.08
N LEU A 27 -5.68 -12.52 -11.38
CA LEU A 27 -5.59 -13.05 -10.02
C LEU A 27 -5.39 -14.56 -9.98
N LEU A 28 -6.27 -15.30 -10.64
CA LEU A 28 -6.27 -16.76 -10.60
C LEU A 28 -5.42 -17.40 -11.69
N GLY A 29 -5.31 -16.74 -12.86
CA GLY A 29 -4.54 -17.20 -13.99
C GLY A 29 -5.35 -17.28 -15.27
N GLY A 30 -4.64 -17.39 -16.38
CA GLY A 30 -5.23 -17.38 -17.70
C GLY A 30 -4.35 -18.06 -18.73
N PHE A 31 -4.90 -18.23 -19.92
CA PHE A 31 -4.13 -18.73 -21.06
C PHE A 31 -3.20 -17.65 -21.60
N ARG A 32 -1.96 -18.02 -21.88
CA ARG A 32 -0.94 -17.18 -22.49
C ARG A 32 -0.36 -17.86 -23.71
N LEU A 33 0.00 -17.07 -24.71
CA LEU A 33 0.71 -17.57 -25.89
C LEU A 33 2.22 -17.58 -25.58
N ILE A 34 2.77 -18.78 -25.43
CA ILE A 34 4.19 -18.98 -25.14
C ILE A 34 4.77 -19.87 -26.24
N ASN A 35 5.77 -19.38 -26.96
CA ASN A 35 6.42 -20.11 -28.07
C ASN A 35 5.43 -20.66 -29.11
N GLY A 36 4.38 -19.91 -29.44
CA GLY A 36 3.37 -20.32 -30.40
C GLY A 36 2.32 -21.31 -29.86
N GLN A 37 2.37 -21.68 -28.60
CA GLN A 37 1.41 -22.58 -27.95
C GLN A 37 0.59 -21.83 -26.91
N THR A 38 -0.69 -22.15 -26.83
CA THR A 38 -1.58 -21.63 -25.76
C THR A 38 -1.40 -22.46 -24.51
N VAL A 39 -0.82 -21.87 -23.49
CA VAL A 39 -0.49 -22.52 -22.21
C VAL A 39 -1.22 -21.82 -21.07
N TRP A 40 -1.76 -22.58 -20.13
CA TRP A 40 -2.27 -22.04 -18.88
C TRP A 40 -1.12 -21.56 -18.01
N GLN A 41 -1.25 -20.36 -17.46
CA GLN A 41 -0.33 -19.81 -16.48
C GLN A 41 -1.09 -19.45 -15.21
N ASP A 42 -0.68 -20.02 -14.07
CA ASP A 42 -1.24 -19.68 -12.76
C ASP A 42 -1.00 -18.20 -12.46
N GLY A 43 -2.04 -17.56 -11.93
CA GLY A 43 -1.94 -16.21 -11.38
C GLY A 43 -1.31 -16.20 -9.98
N PRO A 44 -1.02 -14.99 -9.45
CA PRO A 44 -0.35 -14.85 -8.16
C PRO A 44 -1.13 -15.46 -6.99
N VAL A 45 -2.46 -15.43 -7.03
CA VAL A 45 -3.33 -16.02 -6.00
C VAL A 45 -3.16 -17.54 -5.97
N VAL A 46 -3.29 -18.18 -7.14
CA VAL A 46 -3.15 -19.65 -7.27
C VAL A 46 -1.74 -20.07 -6.93
N THR A 47 -0.74 -19.30 -7.34
CA THR A 47 0.66 -19.57 -7.00
C THR A 47 0.88 -19.51 -5.49
N ALA A 48 0.39 -18.46 -4.82
CA ALA A 48 0.48 -18.33 -3.36
C ALA A 48 -0.23 -19.47 -2.64
N MET A 49 -1.44 -19.86 -3.10
CA MET A 49 -2.19 -21.00 -2.55
C MET A 49 -1.40 -22.31 -2.64
N LYS A 50 -0.86 -22.63 -3.81
CA LYS A 50 -0.10 -23.86 -4.05
C LYS A 50 1.19 -23.92 -3.23
N GLN A 51 1.85 -22.79 -3.02
CA GLN A 51 3.12 -22.70 -2.29
C GLN A 51 2.94 -22.53 -0.76
N GLY A 52 1.73 -22.32 -0.27
CA GLY A 52 1.50 -22.01 1.15
C GLY A 52 2.10 -20.66 1.55
N GLY A 53 2.24 -19.75 0.59
CA GLY A 53 2.82 -18.42 0.79
C GLY A 53 1.87 -17.40 1.40
N VAL A 54 2.36 -16.19 1.56
CA VAL A 54 1.57 -15.03 1.95
C VAL A 54 1.12 -14.30 0.70
N LEU A 55 -0.19 -14.13 0.52
CA LEU A 55 -0.76 -13.28 -0.51
C LEU A 55 -0.99 -11.88 0.06
N LEU A 56 -0.46 -10.85 -0.57
CA LEU A 56 -0.68 -9.46 -0.23
C LEU A 56 -1.45 -8.76 -1.35
N LEU A 57 -2.72 -8.45 -1.10
CA LEU A 57 -3.57 -7.66 -1.98
C LEU A 57 -3.39 -6.18 -1.61
N ASP A 58 -2.63 -5.45 -2.40
CA ASP A 58 -2.30 -4.05 -2.12
C ASP A 58 -3.35 -3.14 -2.77
N GLU A 59 -3.83 -2.14 -2.01
CA GLU A 59 -4.88 -1.19 -2.41
C GLU A 59 -6.20 -1.86 -2.83
N ILE A 60 -6.67 -2.82 -2.02
CA ILE A 60 -7.86 -3.63 -2.35
C ILE A 60 -9.13 -2.79 -2.57
N ASP A 61 -9.20 -1.61 -1.98
CA ASP A 61 -10.31 -0.66 -2.11
C ASP A 61 -10.35 0.07 -3.48
N LEU A 62 -9.34 -0.12 -4.34
CA LEU A 62 -9.40 0.25 -5.76
C LEU A 62 -10.10 -0.80 -6.63
N GLY A 63 -10.31 -2.01 -6.10
CA GLY A 63 -10.85 -3.12 -6.86
C GLY A 63 -12.31 -2.97 -7.23
N SER A 64 -12.71 -3.68 -8.28
CA SER A 64 -14.10 -3.78 -8.74
C SER A 64 -14.80 -5.04 -8.21
N ALA A 65 -16.04 -5.25 -8.62
CA ALA A 65 -16.80 -6.48 -8.34
C ALA A 65 -16.08 -7.77 -8.83
N ASN A 66 -15.10 -7.65 -9.72
CA ASN A 66 -14.33 -8.79 -10.19
C ASN A 66 -13.54 -9.49 -9.07
N LEU A 67 -13.24 -8.77 -7.97
CA LEU A 67 -12.58 -9.36 -6.79
C LEU A 67 -13.44 -10.42 -6.08
N MET A 68 -14.72 -10.54 -6.40
CA MET A 68 -15.59 -11.57 -5.80
C MET A 68 -15.12 -13.00 -6.10
N CYS A 69 -14.30 -13.21 -7.14
CA CYS A 69 -13.65 -14.50 -7.39
C CYS A 69 -12.74 -14.95 -6.24
N LEU A 70 -12.29 -14.02 -5.38
CA LEU A 70 -11.45 -14.31 -4.20
C LEU A 70 -12.23 -14.78 -2.97
N GLN A 71 -13.56 -14.71 -2.96
CA GLN A 71 -14.35 -15.09 -1.78
C GLN A 71 -13.97 -16.47 -1.20
N PRO A 72 -13.94 -17.56 -1.99
CA PRO A 72 -13.57 -18.87 -1.45
C PRO A 72 -12.13 -18.91 -0.94
N VAL A 73 -11.23 -18.14 -1.57
CA VAL A 73 -9.82 -18.05 -1.19
C VAL A 73 -9.69 -17.37 0.19
N LEU A 74 -10.43 -16.27 0.41
CA LEU A 74 -10.44 -15.56 1.69
C LEU A 74 -11.06 -16.36 2.83
N GLU A 75 -11.98 -17.28 2.51
CA GLU A 75 -12.54 -18.25 3.46
C GLU A 75 -11.61 -19.45 3.74
N GLY A 76 -10.40 -19.48 3.17
CA GLY A 76 -9.47 -20.59 3.29
C GLY A 76 -9.92 -21.85 2.56
N LYS A 77 -10.88 -21.72 1.63
CA LYS A 77 -11.39 -22.82 0.81
C LYS A 77 -10.66 -22.91 -0.52
N GLY A 78 -10.84 -24.03 -1.20
CA GLY A 78 -10.33 -24.19 -2.56
C GLY A 78 -11.11 -23.34 -3.57
N VAL A 79 -10.46 -23.06 -4.71
CA VAL A 79 -11.04 -22.38 -5.86
C VAL A 79 -11.06 -23.32 -7.07
N PHE A 80 -12.16 -23.30 -7.82
CA PHE A 80 -12.27 -24.06 -9.06
C PHE A 80 -11.86 -23.20 -10.26
N LEU A 81 -10.78 -23.56 -10.91
CA LEU A 81 -10.30 -22.92 -12.12
C LEU A 81 -11.12 -23.39 -13.32
N LYS A 82 -12.19 -22.69 -13.64
CA LYS A 82 -13.20 -23.08 -14.65
C LYS A 82 -12.60 -23.35 -16.02
N LYS A 83 -11.61 -22.54 -16.43
CA LYS A 83 -10.98 -22.60 -17.77
C LYS A 83 -10.20 -23.90 -18.01
N ILE A 84 -9.72 -24.54 -16.95
CA ILE A 84 -8.92 -25.79 -17.02
C ILE A 84 -9.54 -26.94 -16.24
N GLY A 85 -10.72 -26.73 -15.63
CA GLY A 85 -11.44 -27.77 -14.91
C GLY A 85 -10.71 -28.30 -13.67
N GLN A 86 -9.91 -27.49 -13.00
CA GLN A 86 -9.05 -27.91 -11.89
C GLN A 86 -9.44 -27.26 -10.58
N TRP A 87 -9.50 -28.05 -9.49
CA TRP A 87 -9.56 -27.53 -8.13
C TRP A 87 -8.16 -27.23 -7.59
N VAL A 88 -8.02 -26.08 -6.93
CA VAL A 88 -6.83 -25.69 -6.19
C VAL A 88 -7.22 -25.46 -4.75
N THR A 89 -6.61 -26.20 -3.82
CA THR A 89 -6.78 -26.02 -2.37
C THR A 89 -5.56 -25.34 -1.78
N PRO A 90 -5.73 -24.47 -0.78
CA PRO A 90 -4.59 -23.82 -0.13
C PRO A 90 -3.67 -24.84 0.54
N ALA A 91 -2.38 -24.75 0.29
CA ALA A 91 -1.37 -25.50 1.04
C ALA A 91 -1.23 -24.91 2.46
N ALA A 92 -0.68 -25.73 3.37
CA ALA A 92 -0.44 -25.31 4.75
C ALA A 92 0.43 -24.04 4.80
N GLY A 93 0.01 -23.07 5.62
CA GLY A 93 0.68 -21.78 5.77
C GLY A 93 0.15 -20.68 4.86
N PHE A 94 -0.70 -20.96 3.87
CA PHE A 94 -1.32 -19.91 3.07
C PHE A 94 -2.07 -18.91 3.93
N THR A 95 -1.85 -17.63 3.68
CA THR A 95 -2.49 -16.52 4.43
C THR A 95 -2.64 -15.33 3.51
N VAL A 96 -3.75 -14.59 3.68
CA VAL A 96 -4.04 -13.39 2.89
C VAL A 96 -3.97 -12.15 3.77
N PHE A 97 -3.29 -11.13 3.27
CA PHE A 97 -3.31 -9.77 3.78
C PHE A 97 -3.81 -8.83 2.71
N ALA A 98 -4.46 -7.74 3.13
CA ALA A 98 -4.83 -6.67 2.23
C ALA A 98 -4.42 -5.32 2.82
N THR A 99 -4.18 -4.33 1.97
CA THR A 99 -4.07 -2.93 2.37
C THR A 99 -5.19 -2.13 1.72
N ALA A 100 -5.65 -1.10 2.42
CA ALA A 100 -6.67 -0.18 1.93
C ALA A 100 -6.41 1.21 2.51
N ASN A 101 -6.75 2.25 1.76
CA ASN A 101 -6.65 3.64 2.21
C ASN A 101 -7.93 4.09 2.93
N THR A 102 -9.09 3.48 2.61
CA THR A 102 -10.42 3.91 3.05
C THR A 102 -11.12 2.90 3.95
N LYS A 103 -10.44 1.84 4.39
CA LYS A 103 -11.05 0.69 5.10
C LYS A 103 -12.20 0.05 4.30
N GLY A 104 -12.20 0.21 2.97
CA GLY A 104 -13.25 -0.28 2.09
C GLY A 104 -14.54 0.55 2.08
N LYS A 105 -14.55 1.72 2.72
CA LYS A 105 -15.75 2.59 2.80
C LYS A 105 -15.82 3.66 1.70
N GLY A 106 -14.80 3.70 0.82
CA GLY A 106 -14.65 4.77 -0.17
C GLY A 106 -14.10 6.05 0.45
N SER A 107 -13.86 7.07 -0.38
CA SER A 107 -13.37 8.39 0.03
C SER A 107 -14.45 9.43 -0.19
N ASP A 108 -15.16 9.79 0.88
CA ASP A 108 -16.21 10.82 0.83
C ASP A 108 -15.61 12.22 0.64
N ASP A 109 -14.35 12.40 1.04
CA ASP A 109 -13.60 13.65 0.94
C ASP A 109 -12.83 13.81 -0.39
N GLY A 110 -12.92 12.82 -1.29
CA GLY A 110 -12.26 12.83 -2.59
C GLY A 110 -10.72 12.68 -2.56
N ARG A 111 -10.11 12.49 -1.38
CA ARG A 111 -8.64 12.36 -1.24
C ARG A 111 -8.08 11.09 -1.89
N PHE A 112 -8.83 10.02 -1.84
CA PHE A 112 -8.47 8.75 -2.44
C PHE A 112 -9.33 8.50 -3.68
N VAL A 113 -9.12 9.32 -4.70
CA VAL A 113 -9.83 9.21 -5.97
C VAL A 113 -9.63 7.81 -6.54
N GLY A 114 -10.75 7.17 -6.87
CA GLY A 114 -10.71 5.84 -7.45
C GLY A 114 -11.03 4.72 -6.48
N THR A 115 -10.99 4.95 -5.17
CA THR A 115 -11.48 3.98 -4.20
C THR A 115 -13.00 3.87 -4.27
N GLY A 116 -13.50 2.64 -4.14
CA GLY A 116 -14.92 2.35 -4.11
C GLY A 116 -15.36 1.88 -2.72
N VAL A 117 -16.68 1.88 -2.50
CA VAL A 117 -17.28 1.17 -1.36
C VAL A 117 -17.20 -0.32 -1.66
N MET A 118 -16.45 -1.05 -0.86
CA MET A 118 -16.35 -2.50 -0.98
C MET A 118 -17.61 -3.18 -0.49
N ASN A 119 -17.91 -4.35 -1.06
CA ASN A 119 -19.00 -5.19 -0.59
C ASN A 119 -18.73 -5.65 0.85
N GLU A 120 -19.70 -5.46 1.75
CA GLU A 120 -19.60 -5.87 3.17
C GLU A 120 -19.24 -7.35 3.32
N ALA A 121 -19.81 -8.24 2.49
CA ALA A 121 -19.47 -9.64 2.50
C ALA A 121 -18.00 -9.93 2.17
N MET A 122 -17.34 -9.05 1.43
CA MET A 122 -15.90 -9.13 1.17
C MET A 122 -15.11 -8.64 2.38
N LEU A 123 -15.55 -7.55 3.01
CA LEU A 123 -14.90 -6.98 4.20
C LEU A 123 -14.97 -7.94 5.39
N ASP A 124 -16.11 -8.61 5.60
CA ASP A 124 -16.31 -9.60 6.67
C ASP A 124 -15.33 -10.80 6.59
N ARG A 125 -14.74 -11.04 5.42
CA ARG A 125 -13.73 -12.07 5.24
C ARG A 125 -12.32 -11.67 5.69
N PHE A 126 -12.16 -10.42 6.12
CA PHE A 126 -10.96 -9.92 6.80
C PHE A 126 -11.26 -9.72 8.29
N PRO A 127 -11.14 -10.77 9.10
CA PRO A 127 -11.60 -10.74 10.51
C PRO A 127 -10.78 -9.81 11.40
N VAL A 128 -9.59 -9.40 10.95
CA VAL A 128 -8.70 -8.51 11.69
C VAL A 128 -8.39 -7.30 10.83
N THR A 129 -8.77 -6.12 11.30
CA THR A 129 -8.42 -4.84 10.69
C THR A 129 -7.49 -4.08 11.62
N LEU A 130 -6.32 -3.70 11.10
CA LEU A 130 -5.32 -2.91 11.82
C LEU A 130 -5.20 -1.55 11.17
N GLU A 131 -5.34 -0.50 11.95
CA GLU A 131 -5.00 0.84 11.51
C GLU A 131 -3.52 1.10 11.77
N GLN A 132 -2.80 1.52 10.73
CA GLN A 132 -1.38 1.82 10.83
C GLN A 132 -1.19 3.33 11.02
N PRO A 133 -0.94 3.81 12.25
CA PRO A 133 -0.65 5.21 12.49
C PRO A 133 0.73 5.58 11.91
N TYR A 134 0.98 6.89 11.81
CA TYR A 134 2.33 7.37 11.53
C TYR A 134 3.32 6.90 12.59
N PRO A 135 4.58 6.66 12.21
CA PRO A 135 5.62 6.28 13.17
C PRO A 135 5.82 7.37 14.23
N THR A 136 6.28 6.98 15.41
CA THR A 136 6.72 7.96 16.41
C THR A 136 7.90 8.77 15.88
N LYS A 137 8.09 10.02 16.36
CA LYS A 137 9.23 10.88 16.00
C LYS A 137 10.58 10.12 16.04
N ALA A 138 10.79 9.36 17.11
CA ALA A 138 12.03 8.60 17.29
C ALA A 138 12.22 7.53 16.20
N THR A 139 11.13 6.87 15.79
CA THR A 139 11.16 5.87 14.72
C THR A 139 11.31 6.57 13.36
N GLU A 140 10.62 7.66 13.14
CA GLU A 140 10.67 8.43 11.89
C GLU A 140 12.07 9.03 11.68
N LYS A 141 12.69 9.58 12.73
CA LYS A 141 14.10 10.01 12.69
C LYS A 141 15.03 8.86 12.26
N LYS A 142 14.86 7.65 12.80
CA LYS A 142 15.63 6.48 12.37
C LYS A 142 15.42 6.13 10.90
N ILE A 143 14.20 6.30 10.39
CA ILE A 143 13.88 6.10 8.97
C ILE A 143 14.65 7.11 8.12
N LEU A 144 14.68 8.40 8.51
CA LEU A 144 15.39 9.44 7.77
C LEU A 144 16.91 9.22 7.79
N VAL A 145 17.48 8.84 8.93
CA VAL A 145 18.91 8.46 9.02
C VAL A 145 19.22 7.29 8.10
N LYS A 146 18.36 6.27 8.08
CA LYS A 146 18.53 5.11 7.18
C LYS A 146 18.37 5.49 5.70
N ALA A 147 17.60 6.52 5.40
CA ALA A 147 17.46 7.09 4.05
C ALA A 147 18.66 7.96 3.64
N GLY A 148 19.65 8.12 4.54
CA GLY A 148 20.90 8.86 4.27
C GLY A 148 20.95 10.28 4.84
N CYS A 149 20.03 10.63 5.76
CA CYS A 149 20.12 11.90 6.47
C CYS A 149 21.24 11.81 7.51
N ASP A 150 22.40 12.42 7.23
CA ASP A 150 23.56 12.50 8.12
C ASP A 150 23.50 13.69 9.09
N ASP A 151 22.56 14.63 8.88
CA ASP A 151 22.30 15.76 9.76
C ASP A 151 21.19 15.43 10.77
N ALA A 152 21.59 15.21 12.02
CA ALA A 152 20.66 14.82 13.11
C ALA A 152 19.68 15.93 13.48
N ASP A 153 20.07 17.20 13.34
CA ASP A 153 19.24 18.36 13.64
C ASP A 153 18.19 18.53 12.54
N PHE A 154 18.58 18.39 11.27
CA PHE A 154 17.66 18.38 10.15
C PHE A 154 16.61 17.28 10.26
N ALA A 155 17.01 16.05 10.57
CA ALA A 155 16.07 14.96 10.79
C ALA A 155 15.11 15.25 11.97
N THR A 156 15.59 15.90 13.03
CA THR A 156 14.78 16.27 14.19
C THR A 156 13.75 17.36 13.82
N HIS A 157 14.18 18.40 13.11
CA HIS A 157 13.30 19.47 12.64
C HIS A 157 12.23 18.94 11.68
N LEU A 158 12.60 18.12 10.68
CA LEU A 158 11.65 17.53 9.75
C LEU A 158 10.58 16.68 10.45
N THR A 159 10.96 15.88 11.44
CA THR A 159 9.99 15.04 12.16
C THR A 159 9.08 15.86 13.08
N ALA A 160 9.58 16.91 13.73
CA ALA A 160 8.78 17.84 14.52
C ALA A 160 7.79 18.63 13.65
N TRP A 161 8.27 19.17 12.54
CA TRP A 161 7.48 19.90 11.57
C TRP A 161 6.33 19.05 10.99
N SER A 162 6.63 17.83 10.56
CA SER A 162 5.60 16.92 10.01
C SER A 162 4.53 16.56 11.05
N GLU A 163 4.89 16.45 12.32
CA GLU A 163 3.93 16.20 13.39
C GLU A 163 2.97 17.37 13.58
N ILE A 164 3.46 18.62 13.54
CA ILE A 164 2.62 19.81 13.62
C ILE A 164 1.61 19.81 12.46
N ILE A 165 2.07 19.60 11.23
CA ILE A 165 1.21 19.56 10.05
C ILE A 165 0.15 18.45 10.18
N ARG A 166 0.55 17.24 10.60
CA ARG A 166 -0.37 16.12 10.79
C ARG A 166 -1.42 16.42 11.86
N LYS A 167 -1.02 17.08 12.95
CA LYS A 167 -1.95 17.50 13.99
C LYS A 167 -2.96 18.49 13.44
N SER A 168 -2.51 19.54 12.75
CA SER A 168 -3.38 20.52 12.09
C SER A 168 -4.33 19.88 11.08
N PHE A 169 -3.87 18.87 10.35
CA PHE A 169 -4.69 18.10 9.42
C PHE A 169 -5.80 17.32 10.14
N TYR A 170 -5.50 16.61 11.22
CA TYR A 170 -6.51 15.87 11.98
C TYR A 170 -7.48 16.79 12.74
N GLU A 171 -7.08 18.02 13.03
CA GLU A 171 -7.93 19.08 13.60
C GLU A 171 -8.77 19.80 12.53
N GLY A 172 -8.58 19.49 11.25
CA GLY A 172 -9.30 20.08 10.12
C GLY A 172 -8.85 21.52 9.78
N ALA A 173 -7.67 21.92 10.26
CA ALA A 173 -7.12 23.26 9.97
C ALA A 173 -6.40 23.33 8.61
N VAL A 174 -5.99 22.20 8.05
CA VAL A 174 -5.38 22.06 6.73
C VAL A 174 -5.91 20.82 6.03
N ASP A 175 -5.99 20.86 4.70
CA ASP A 175 -6.54 19.77 3.89
C ASP A 175 -5.48 18.78 3.38
N GLU A 176 -4.21 19.13 3.51
CA GLU A 176 -3.09 18.34 3.02
C GLU A 176 -2.20 17.85 4.16
N ILE A 177 -1.42 16.79 3.90
CA ILE A 177 -0.59 16.14 4.90
C ILE A 177 0.82 15.85 4.39
N VAL A 178 1.80 15.91 5.29
CA VAL A 178 3.17 15.49 5.03
C VAL A 178 3.40 14.08 5.57
N SER A 179 3.47 13.10 4.66
CA SER A 179 3.71 11.69 5.00
C SER A 179 5.20 11.43 5.30
N THR A 180 5.49 10.29 5.98
CA THR A 180 6.86 9.81 6.16
C THR A 180 7.59 9.62 4.83
N ARG A 181 6.88 9.18 3.77
CA ARG A 181 7.46 9.07 2.42
C ARG A 181 7.93 10.44 1.93
N ARG A 182 7.12 11.50 2.13
CA ARG A 182 7.49 12.88 1.77
C ARG A 182 8.74 13.35 2.50
N LEU A 183 8.90 12.99 3.78
CA LEU A 183 10.12 13.32 4.53
C LEU A 183 11.35 12.62 3.96
N VAL A 184 11.22 11.36 3.55
CA VAL A 184 12.30 10.64 2.86
C VAL A 184 12.63 11.29 1.52
N ASP A 185 11.62 11.72 0.75
CA ASP A 185 11.80 12.42 -0.52
C ASP A 185 12.55 13.76 -0.32
N ILE A 186 12.26 14.50 0.78
CA ILE A 186 12.99 15.72 1.14
C ILE A 186 14.46 15.41 1.41
N VAL A 187 14.77 14.35 2.15
CA VAL A 187 16.16 13.93 2.40
C VAL A 187 16.86 13.59 1.09
N ASN A 188 16.22 12.80 0.22
CA ASN A 188 16.78 12.45 -1.09
C ASN A 188 17.02 13.69 -1.96
N ALA A 189 16.06 14.61 -1.99
CA ALA A 189 16.20 15.88 -2.72
C ALA A 189 17.34 16.74 -2.17
N TRP A 190 17.49 16.82 -0.85
CA TRP A 190 18.60 17.51 -0.22
C TRP A 190 19.96 16.89 -0.60
N GLN A 191 20.09 15.59 -0.62
CA GLN A 191 21.32 14.90 -1.06
C GLN A 191 21.68 15.24 -2.52
N ILE A 192 20.67 15.42 -3.39
CA ILE A 192 20.91 15.75 -4.80
C ILE A 192 21.27 17.24 -4.97
N PHE A 193 20.57 18.14 -4.29
CA PHE A 193 20.66 19.59 -4.53
C PHE A 193 21.58 20.34 -3.53
N GLY A 194 21.94 19.73 -2.40
CA GLY A 194 22.78 20.31 -1.36
C GLY A 194 22.12 21.42 -0.53
N ASP A 195 20.86 21.76 -0.80
CA ASP A 195 20.12 22.85 -0.14
C ASP A 195 18.84 22.31 0.51
N LYS A 196 18.74 22.42 1.83
CA LYS A 196 17.61 21.91 2.62
C LYS A 196 16.32 22.66 2.34
N SER A 197 16.36 23.99 2.28
CA SER A 197 15.20 24.82 2.03
C SER A 197 14.64 24.60 0.64
N LYS A 198 15.52 24.48 -0.36
CA LYS A 198 15.16 24.14 -1.73
C LYS A 198 14.53 22.75 -1.80
N ALA A 199 15.09 21.75 -1.12
CA ALA A 199 14.55 20.38 -1.10
C ALA A 199 13.15 20.34 -0.51
N ILE A 200 12.90 21.02 0.60
CA ILE A 200 11.57 21.15 1.20
C ILE A 200 10.59 21.79 0.22
N ALA A 201 10.94 22.97 -0.32
CA ALA A 201 10.09 23.72 -1.24
C ALA A 201 9.73 22.91 -2.49
N MET A 202 10.69 22.17 -3.06
CA MET A 202 10.46 21.31 -4.22
C MET A 202 9.53 20.13 -3.90
N CYS A 203 9.68 19.51 -2.73
CA CYS A 203 8.81 18.40 -2.32
C CYS A 203 7.39 18.87 -1.93
N LEU A 204 7.19 20.15 -1.66
CA LEU A 204 5.88 20.76 -1.43
C LEU A 204 5.25 21.37 -2.69
N ALA A 205 5.96 21.44 -3.81
CA ALA A 205 5.52 22.13 -5.03
C ALA A 205 4.26 21.54 -5.69
N ARG A 206 3.82 20.36 -5.30
CA ARG A 206 2.56 19.76 -5.75
C ARG A 206 1.32 20.31 -5.03
N PHE A 207 1.50 20.92 -3.87
CA PHE A 207 0.42 21.54 -3.13
C PHE A 207 0.08 22.90 -3.74
N ASP A 208 -1.12 23.40 -3.48
CA ASP A 208 -1.46 24.77 -3.81
C ASP A 208 -0.56 25.76 -3.06
N ASP A 209 -0.51 27.01 -3.58
CA ASP A 209 0.42 27.99 -3.05
C ASP A 209 0.14 28.35 -1.59
N ASP A 210 -1.14 28.43 -1.18
CA ASP A 210 -1.53 28.79 0.19
C ASP A 210 -1.08 27.69 1.17
N THR A 211 -1.35 26.43 0.85
CA THR A 211 -0.90 25.25 1.63
C THR A 211 0.62 25.19 1.71
N LYS A 212 1.30 25.43 0.60
CA LYS A 212 2.76 25.42 0.55
C LYS A 212 3.37 26.52 1.43
N GLU A 213 2.85 27.77 1.36
CA GLU A 213 3.29 28.87 2.21
C GLU A 213 3.02 28.59 3.69
N ALA A 214 1.83 28.07 4.02
CA ALA A 214 1.50 27.67 5.38
C ALA A 214 2.48 26.63 5.92
N PHE A 215 2.80 25.58 5.14
CA PHE A 215 3.74 24.56 5.57
C PHE A 215 5.17 25.08 5.70
N LEU A 216 5.62 25.96 4.80
CA LEU A 216 6.94 26.57 4.89
C LEU A 216 7.04 27.52 6.10
N SER A 217 5.97 28.20 6.49
CA SER A 217 5.95 29.07 7.67
C SER A 217 6.03 28.31 8.99
N LEU A 218 5.67 27.02 9.01
CA LEU A 218 5.74 26.15 10.17
C LEU A 218 7.12 25.47 10.33
N TYR A 219 7.97 25.53 9.30
CA TYR A 219 9.32 24.96 9.31
C TYR A 219 10.34 25.90 9.93
#